data_a99c176bf51cfe725a138f225fc1a410
#
_entry.id   a99c176bf51cfe725a138f225fc1a410
#
_cell.length_a   1.000
_cell.length_b   1.000
_cell.length_c   1.000
_cell.angle_alpha   90.00
_cell.angle_beta   90.00
_cell.angle_gamma   90.00
#
_symmetry.space_group_name_H-M   'P 1'
#
loop_
_entity.id
_entity.type
_entity.pdbx_description
1 polymer ?
#
loop_
_entity_poly.entity_id
_entity_poly.type
_entity_poly.pdbx_seq_one_letter_code
_entity_poly.pdbx_strand_id
1 'polypeptide(L)'
;MNLTQYLQHISQNNHSPESVNMTLTAWIDILGATMLGRAPQFADTYREKHLSNGISGLRELMGCDDRVMYLISEIACLEALKNDGMLSDIDLCDHVKSLAHQIDLTEPSLDQPVATPPIITADGQIDTRQLTNTTTDAFRFAARIYLCSLVPGFDRHQPQVMELLNKLTHCLESIPAGPDGFDRSLVWVYLIGGSVATSGSLFMRFFKSRCSALGEAGACGSFGRMTRILGILWGKREDGWEGGWRDVMEGNSWDFLLI
;
A
#
# COMPACT_ATOMS: atom_id res chain seq x y z
N MET A 1 -10.83 0.84 -20.87
CA MET A 1 -10.04 -0.39 -21.18
C MET A 1 -10.19 -1.29 -19.96
N ASN A 2 -10.73 -2.51 -20.09
CA ASN A 2 -10.86 -3.42 -18.96
C ASN A 2 -9.53 -4.16 -18.70
N LEU A 3 -9.41 -4.81 -17.54
CA LEU A 3 -8.21 -5.54 -17.14
C LEU A 3 -7.73 -6.54 -18.23
N THR A 4 -8.67 -7.18 -18.95
CA THR A 4 -8.36 -8.12 -20.02
C THR A 4 -7.72 -7.42 -21.23
N GLN A 5 -8.18 -6.24 -21.60
CA GLN A 5 -7.58 -5.44 -22.68
C GLN A 5 -6.22 -4.86 -22.26
N TYR A 6 -6.07 -4.50 -20.99
CA TYR A 6 -4.80 -4.05 -20.41
C TYR A 6 -3.77 -5.19 -20.41
N LEU A 7 -4.15 -6.39 -19.97
CA LEU A 7 -3.29 -7.57 -19.99
C LEU A 7 -2.92 -8.00 -21.44
N GLN A 8 -3.83 -7.86 -22.41
CA GLN A 8 -3.55 -8.10 -23.81
C GLN A 8 -2.56 -7.07 -24.39
N HIS A 9 -2.65 -5.81 -24.00
CA HIS A 9 -1.73 -4.76 -24.42
C HIS A 9 -0.31 -4.97 -23.85
N ILE A 10 -0.20 -5.43 -22.59
CA ILE A 10 1.08 -5.81 -21.95
C ILE A 10 1.68 -7.04 -22.65
N SER A 11 0.87 -8.03 -22.99
CA SER A 11 1.32 -9.24 -23.71
C SER A 11 1.90 -8.95 -25.11
N GLN A 12 1.50 -7.84 -25.73
CA GLN A 12 2.06 -7.41 -27.02
C GLN A 12 3.41 -6.68 -26.89
N ASN A 13 3.78 -6.23 -25.68
CA ASN A 13 5.02 -5.50 -25.38
C ASN A 13 6.11 -6.40 -24.76
N ASN A 14 6.49 -7.48 -25.42
CA ASN A 14 7.72 -8.28 -25.19
C ASN A 14 8.08 -8.68 -23.75
N HIS A 15 7.12 -8.76 -22.80
CA HIS A 15 7.38 -9.39 -21.51
C HIS A 15 7.24 -10.91 -21.65
N SER A 16 8.33 -11.64 -21.43
CA SER A 16 8.28 -13.10 -21.38
C SER A 16 7.37 -13.56 -20.22
N PRO A 17 6.69 -14.72 -20.33
CA PRO A 17 5.89 -15.27 -19.25
C PRO A 17 6.67 -15.42 -17.92
N GLU A 18 7.97 -15.64 -17.98
CA GLU A 18 8.87 -15.69 -16.83
C GLU A 18 8.97 -14.34 -16.13
N SER A 19 9.02 -13.23 -16.87
CA SER A 19 9.04 -11.88 -16.32
C SER A 19 7.76 -11.56 -15.55
N VAL A 20 6.58 -11.90 -16.07
CA VAL A 20 5.28 -11.69 -15.39
C VAL A 20 5.19 -12.49 -14.09
N ASN A 21 5.63 -13.75 -14.10
CA ASN A 21 5.64 -14.60 -12.92
C ASN A 21 6.56 -14.05 -11.83
N MET A 22 7.75 -13.57 -12.21
CA MET A 22 8.69 -12.95 -11.27
C MET A 22 8.15 -11.67 -10.65
N THR A 23 7.46 -10.83 -11.44
CA THR A 23 6.82 -9.61 -10.97
C THR A 23 5.69 -9.91 -9.99
N LEU A 24 4.83 -10.88 -10.32
CA LEU A 24 3.76 -11.31 -9.43
C LEU A 24 4.30 -11.92 -8.13
N THR A 25 5.37 -12.72 -8.23
CA THR A 25 6.05 -13.29 -7.05
C THR A 25 6.57 -12.18 -6.14
N ALA A 26 7.24 -11.17 -6.70
CA ALA A 26 7.74 -10.04 -5.92
C ALA A 26 6.61 -9.28 -5.23
N TRP A 27 5.50 -9.03 -5.92
CA TRP A 27 4.32 -8.39 -5.33
C TRP A 27 3.76 -9.18 -4.14
N ILE A 28 3.56 -10.49 -4.32
CA ILE A 28 3.02 -11.38 -3.28
C ILE A 28 4.00 -11.49 -2.10
N ASP A 29 5.29 -11.66 -2.36
CA ASP A 29 6.31 -11.83 -1.33
C ASP A 29 6.45 -10.56 -0.49
N ILE A 30 6.55 -9.38 -1.12
CA ILE A 30 6.73 -8.12 -0.41
C ILE A 30 5.49 -7.78 0.43
N LEU A 31 4.30 -7.76 -0.17
CA LEU A 31 3.08 -7.41 0.58
C LEU A 31 2.69 -8.51 1.57
N GLY A 32 2.91 -9.78 1.22
CA GLY A 32 2.70 -10.91 2.14
C GLY A 32 3.61 -10.84 3.36
N ALA A 33 4.88 -10.45 3.19
CA ALA A 33 5.82 -10.25 4.28
C ALA A 33 5.33 -9.19 5.28
N THR A 34 4.81 -8.05 4.78
CA THR A 34 4.21 -7.01 5.64
C THR A 34 2.99 -7.53 6.40
N MET A 35 2.20 -8.42 5.80
CA MET A 35 1.05 -9.05 6.46
C MET A 35 1.46 -9.94 7.63
N LEU A 36 2.56 -10.64 7.47
CA LEU A 36 3.06 -11.64 8.42
C LEU A 36 4.07 -11.06 9.44
N GLY A 37 4.44 -9.78 9.31
CA GLY A 37 5.44 -9.13 10.18
C GLY A 37 6.82 -9.78 10.08
N ARG A 38 7.20 -10.26 8.88
CA ARG A 38 8.48 -10.94 8.60
C ARG A 38 9.19 -10.29 7.41
N ALA A 39 10.46 -10.63 7.22
CA ALA A 39 11.18 -10.24 6.01
C ALA A 39 10.65 -10.97 4.78
N PRO A 40 10.63 -10.32 3.59
CA PRO A 40 10.37 -10.99 2.33
C PRO A 40 11.40 -12.09 2.07
N GLN A 41 10.97 -13.18 1.45
CA GLN A 41 11.85 -14.32 1.20
C GLN A 41 12.99 -14.00 0.22
N PHE A 42 12.71 -13.10 -0.73
CA PHE A 42 13.68 -12.70 -1.77
C PHE A 42 14.22 -11.28 -1.55
N ALA A 43 14.28 -10.79 -0.30
CA ALA A 43 14.72 -9.44 0.03
C ALA A 43 16.08 -9.08 -0.58
N ASP A 44 17.06 -10.00 -0.53
CA ASP A 44 18.40 -9.78 -1.11
C ASP A 44 18.36 -9.64 -2.63
N THR A 45 17.51 -10.41 -3.32
CA THR A 45 17.28 -10.26 -4.75
C THR A 45 16.69 -8.88 -5.09
N TYR A 46 15.80 -8.35 -4.26
CA TYR A 46 15.24 -7.01 -4.47
C TYR A 46 16.29 -5.93 -4.25
N ARG A 47 17.19 -6.09 -3.27
CA ARG A 47 18.35 -5.20 -3.04
C ARG A 47 19.29 -5.18 -4.23
N GLU A 48 19.69 -6.37 -4.71
CA GLU A 48 20.56 -6.50 -5.88
C GLU A 48 19.97 -5.83 -7.12
N LYS A 49 18.68 -6.06 -7.39
CA LYS A 49 17.96 -5.41 -8.49
C LYS A 49 17.94 -3.89 -8.34
N HIS A 50 17.64 -3.40 -7.13
CA HIS A 50 17.62 -1.95 -6.87
C HIS A 50 19.01 -1.32 -7.08
N LEU A 51 20.07 -1.95 -6.57
CA LEU A 51 21.45 -1.46 -6.69
C LEU A 51 21.96 -1.49 -8.15
N SER A 52 21.50 -2.45 -8.95
CA SER A 52 21.83 -2.55 -10.38
C SER A 52 20.94 -1.70 -11.29
N ASN A 53 20.03 -0.89 -10.74
CA ASN A 53 18.97 -0.20 -11.49
C ASN A 53 18.13 -1.17 -12.35
N GLY A 54 18.00 -2.42 -11.92
CA GLY A 54 17.17 -3.42 -12.58
C GLY A 54 15.69 -3.14 -12.40
N ILE A 55 14.88 -3.46 -13.42
CA ILE A 55 13.43 -3.29 -13.43
C ILE A 55 12.79 -4.61 -12.99
N SER A 56 11.85 -4.53 -12.04
CA SER A 56 11.04 -5.66 -11.59
C SER A 56 9.69 -5.78 -12.31
N GLY A 57 9.29 -4.73 -13.04
CA GLY A 57 8.05 -4.68 -13.81
C GLY A 57 6.80 -4.46 -12.96
N LEU A 58 6.96 -4.08 -11.70
CA LEU A 58 5.83 -3.81 -10.79
C LEU A 58 5.06 -2.56 -11.22
N ARG A 59 5.77 -1.55 -11.76
CA ARG A 59 5.15 -0.35 -12.30
C ARG A 59 4.19 -0.65 -13.43
N GLU A 60 4.58 -1.51 -14.36
CA GLU A 60 3.81 -1.86 -15.55
C GLU A 60 2.65 -2.80 -15.22
N LEU A 61 2.87 -3.76 -14.32
CA LEU A 61 1.87 -4.78 -14.02
C LEU A 61 0.92 -4.38 -12.90
N MET A 62 1.44 -3.75 -11.84
CA MET A 62 0.70 -3.44 -10.62
C MET A 62 0.42 -1.94 -10.43
N GLY A 63 0.98 -1.09 -11.28
CA GLY A 63 0.81 0.36 -11.22
C GLY A 63 1.57 1.04 -10.07
N CYS A 64 2.50 0.35 -9.41
CA CYS A 64 3.34 0.91 -8.35
C CYS A 64 4.81 0.88 -8.76
N ASP A 65 5.50 2.01 -8.59
CA ASP A 65 6.92 2.14 -8.91
C ASP A 65 7.77 1.11 -8.16
N ASP A 66 8.71 0.47 -8.88
CA ASP A 66 9.58 -0.59 -8.36
C ASP A 66 10.38 -0.12 -7.14
N ARG A 67 10.79 1.15 -7.11
CA ARG A 67 11.56 1.71 -6.00
C ARG A 67 10.72 1.85 -4.73
N VAL A 68 9.44 2.23 -4.85
CA VAL A 68 8.52 2.30 -3.70
C VAL A 68 8.26 0.90 -3.15
N MET A 69 8.06 -0.10 -4.02
CA MET A 69 7.90 -1.48 -3.59
C MET A 69 9.15 -2.05 -2.92
N TYR A 70 10.34 -1.72 -3.45
CA TYR A 70 11.59 -2.05 -2.78
C TYR A 70 11.67 -1.46 -1.37
N LEU A 71 11.29 -0.20 -1.18
CA LEU A 71 11.29 0.43 0.14
C LEU A 71 10.28 -0.22 1.10
N ILE A 72 9.12 -0.67 0.60
CA ILE A 72 8.16 -1.47 1.41
C ILE A 72 8.81 -2.79 1.84
N SER A 73 9.59 -3.44 0.97
CA SER A 73 10.38 -4.63 1.32
C SER A 73 11.37 -4.34 2.45
N GLU A 74 12.10 -3.23 2.40
CA GLU A 74 13.05 -2.84 3.45
C GLU A 74 12.35 -2.50 4.77
N ILE A 75 11.15 -1.89 4.73
CA ILE A 75 10.34 -1.66 5.93
C ILE A 75 9.91 -3.00 6.56
N ALA A 76 9.53 -3.99 5.75
CA ALA A 76 9.18 -5.32 6.24
C ALA A 76 10.39 -6.03 6.86
N CYS A 77 11.60 -5.89 6.27
CA CYS A 77 12.84 -6.38 6.88
C CYS A 77 13.12 -5.70 8.23
N LEU A 78 12.93 -4.39 8.31
CA LEU A 78 13.11 -3.65 9.57
C LEU A 78 12.12 -4.10 10.65
N GLU A 79 10.85 -4.33 10.27
CA GLU A 79 9.84 -4.87 11.19
C GLU A 79 10.23 -6.26 11.70
N ALA A 80 10.72 -7.14 10.83
CA ALA A 80 11.18 -8.47 11.21
C ALA A 80 12.31 -8.39 12.25
N LEU A 81 13.33 -7.56 12.01
CA LEU A 81 14.43 -7.35 12.95
C LEU A 81 13.96 -6.79 14.30
N LYS A 82 12.96 -5.88 14.28
CA LYS A 82 12.31 -5.38 15.50
C LYS A 82 11.61 -6.51 16.26
N ASN A 83 10.82 -7.33 15.56
CA ASN A 83 10.03 -8.41 16.15
C ASN A 83 10.94 -9.50 16.76
N ASP A 84 12.11 -9.76 16.14
CA ASP A 84 13.12 -10.69 16.62
C ASP A 84 13.98 -10.11 17.76
N GLY A 85 13.73 -8.86 18.17
CA GLY A 85 14.51 -8.20 19.23
C GLY A 85 15.97 -7.92 18.87
N MET A 86 16.29 -7.85 17.58
CA MET A 86 17.64 -7.66 17.07
C MET A 86 18.07 -6.19 17.03
N LEU A 87 17.19 -5.25 17.33
CA LEU A 87 17.45 -3.81 17.28
C LEU A 87 17.12 -3.15 18.61
N SER A 88 17.96 -2.21 19.03
CA SER A 88 17.60 -1.27 20.09
C SER A 88 16.60 -0.23 19.57
N ASP A 89 15.85 0.44 20.46
CA ASP A 89 14.93 1.51 20.09
C ASP A 89 15.64 2.67 19.35
N ILE A 90 16.90 2.93 19.70
CA ILE A 90 17.72 3.97 19.06
C ILE A 90 18.06 3.56 17.63
N ASP A 91 18.57 2.35 17.43
CA ASP A 91 18.91 1.85 16.10
C ASP A 91 17.68 1.78 15.20
N LEU A 92 16.55 1.32 15.75
CA LEU A 92 15.27 1.31 15.04
C LEU A 92 14.87 2.71 14.59
N CYS A 93 14.94 3.72 15.46
CA CYS A 93 14.62 5.11 15.09
C CYS A 93 15.55 5.66 14.01
N ASP A 94 16.82 5.30 14.01
CA ASP A 94 17.77 5.76 12.99
C ASP A 94 17.52 5.07 11.64
N HIS A 95 17.18 3.79 11.63
CA HIS A 95 16.73 3.10 10.42
C HIS A 95 15.43 3.68 9.87
N VAL A 96 14.46 3.98 10.75
CA VAL A 96 13.20 4.63 10.36
C VAL A 96 13.45 5.98 9.70
N LYS A 97 14.34 6.84 10.25
CA LYS A 97 14.70 8.12 9.65
C LYS A 97 15.35 7.94 8.27
N SER A 98 16.26 6.97 8.15
CA SER A 98 16.93 6.68 6.88
C SER A 98 15.93 6.24 5.80
N LEU A 99 15.05 5.30 6.11
CA LEU A 99 14.01 4.85 5.18
C LEU A 99 13.01 5.95 4.85
N ALA A 100 12.61 6.76 5.83
CA ALA A 100 11.75 7.92 5.59
C ALA A 100 12.36 8.87 4.57
N HIS A 101 13.64 9.21 4.74
CA HIS A 101 14.35 10.03 3.77
C HIS A 101 14.43 9.40 2.37
N GLN A 102 14.67 8.10 2.29
CA GLN A 102 14.68 7.40 1.00
C GLN A 102 13.31 7.42 0.32
N ILE A 103 12.21 7.31 1.08
CA ILE A 103 10.84 7.44 0.55
C ILE A 103 10.64 8.86 0.00
N ASP A 104 11.09 9.90 0.72
CA ASP A 104 10.99 11.30 0.25
C ASP A 104 11.72 11.51 -1.07
N LEU A 105 12.88 10.87 -1.26
CA LEU A 105 13.62 10.93 -2.53
C LEU A 105 12.90 10.26 -3.71
N THR A 106 11.81 9.51 -3.47
CA THR A 106 10.96 8.97 -4.53
C THR A 106 9.87 9.92 -4.97
N GLU A 107 9.66 11.04 -4.26
CA GLU A 107 8.69 12.06 -4.67
C GLU A 107 9.17 12.77 -5.94
N PRO A 108 8.27 13.04 -6.89
CA PRO A 108 8.62 13.86 -8.05
C PRO A 108 9.09 15.23 -7.58
N SER A 109 10.18 15.75 -8.17
CA SER A 109 10.70 17.09 -7.84
C SER A 109 9.61 18.15 -8.02
N LEU A 110 9.37 18.93 -6.97
CA LEU A 110 8.33 19.98 -6.92
C LEU A 110 8.64 21.22 -7.76
N ASP A 111 9.48 21.13 -8.79
CA ASP A 111 9.91 22.29 -9.57
C ASP A 111 8.80 22.95 -10.40
N GLN A 112 7.58 22.42 -10.41
CA GLN A 112 6.42 23.10 -10.94
C GLN A 112 5.14 22.74 -10.16
N PRO A 113 4.33 23.71 -9.71
CA PRO A 113 2.98 23.48 -9.23
C PRO A 113 2.08 23.23 -10.45
N VAL A 114 2.24 22.09 -11.08
CA VAL A 114 1.30 21.66 -12.13
C VAL A 114 0.12 21.03 -11.42
N ALA A 115 -1.06 21.61 -11.58
CA ALA A 115 -2.31 20.97 -11.20
C ALA A 115 -2.27 19.53 -11.75
N THR A 116 -2.34 18.54 -10.89
CA THR A 116 -2.28 17.13 -11.29
C THR A 116 -3.37 16.89 -12.33
N PRO A 117 -3.05 16.48 -13.56
CA PRO A 117 -4.07 16.27 -14.57
C PRO A 117 -5.04 15.19 -14.09
N PRO A 118 -6.31 15.25 -14.49
CA PRO A 118 -7.30 14.27 -14.08
C PRO A 118 -6.95 12.89 -14.69
N ILE A 119 -7.17 11.81 -13.91
CA ILE A 119 -6.98 10.44 -14.39
C ILE A 119 -7.95 10.09 -15.49
N ILE A 120 -9.16 10.67 -15.46
CA ILE A 120 -10.14 10.54 -16.53
C ILE A 120 -10.04 11.78 -17.42
N THR A 121 -9.65 11.58 -18.67
CA THR A 121 -9.53 12.64 -19.66
C THR A 121 -10.91 13.18 -20.09
N ALA A 122 -10.95 14.32 -20.76
CA ALA A 122 -12.22 14.96 -21.20
C ALA A 122 -13.06 14.08 -22.14
N ASP A 123 -12.45 13.14 -22.83
CA ASP A 123 -13.08 12.14 -23.69
C ASP A 123 -13.46 10.83 -22.95
N GLY A 124 -13.34 10.81 -21.61
CA GLY A 124 -13.71 9.67 -20.76
C GLY A 124 -12.71 8.52 -20.74
N GLN A 125 -11.52 8.70 -21.32
CA GLN A 125 -10.48 7.68 -21.29
C GLN A 125 -9.63 7.78 -20.02
N ILE A 126 -9.03 6.64 -19.61
CA ILE A 126 -8.13 6.61 -18.47
C ILE A 126 -6.70 6.94 -18.94
N ASP A 127 -6.13 7.99 -18.37
CA ASP A 127 -4.70 8.27 -18.49
C ASP A 127 -3.92 7.27 -17.59
N THR A 128 -3.37 6.24 -18.23
CA THR A 128 -2.65 5.16 -17.54
C THR A 128 -1.39 5.66 -16.83
N ARG A 129 -0.72 6.68 -17.37
CA ARG A 129 0.47 7.28 -16.76
C ARG A 129 0.07 8.00 -15.46
N GLN A 130 -0.98 8.80 -15.51
CA GLN A 130 -1.47 9.52 -14.33
C GLN A 130 -2.00 8.55 -13.28
N LEU A 131 -2.74 7.52 -13.69
CA LEU A 131 -3.20 6.46 -12.79
C LEU A 131 -2.03 5.77 -12.08
N THR A 132 -0.99 5.38 -12.82
CA THR A 132 0.22 4.75 -12.25
C THR A 132 0.94 5.68 -11.28
N ASN A 133 1.08 6.95 -11.61
CA ASN A 133 1.70 7.93 -10.70
C ASN A 133 0.87 8.06 -9.42
N THR A 134 -0.45 8.22 -9.52
CA THR A 134 -1.34 8.35 -8.36
C THR A 134 -1.36 7.07 -7.51
N THR A 135 -1.35 5.90 -8.15
CA THR A 135 -1.23 4.61 -7.45
C THR A 135 0.10 4.51 -6.69
N THR A 136 1.20 4.90 -7.34
CA THR A 136 2.52 4.97 -6.69
C THR A 136 2.51 5.90 -5.47
N ASP A 137 1.86 7.07 -5.58
CA ASP A 137 1.73 8.02 -4.47
C ASP A 137 0.92 7.41 -3.31
N ALA A 138 -0.16 6.69 -3.61
CA ALA A 138 -0.96 5.99 -2.60
C ALA A 138 -0.11 4.94 -1.85
N PHE A 139 0.68 4.14 -2.55
CA PHE A 139 1.62 3.18 -1.93
C PHE A 139 2.71 3.89 -1.12
N ARG A 140 3.23 5.03 -1.59
CA ARG A 140 4.23 5.83 -0.89
C ARG A 140 3.70 6.37 0.44
N PHE A 141 2.50 6.96 0.46
CA PHE A 141 1.88 7.43 1.70
C PHE A 141 1.57 6.28 2.66
N ALA A 142 1.07 5.16 2.15
CA ALA A 142 0.84 3.97 2.97
C ALA A 142 2.16 3.41 3.54
N ALA A 143 3.24 3.36 2.76
CA ALA A 143 4.57 2.95 3.23
C ALA A 143 5.09 3.87 4.35
N ARG A 144 4.86 5.19 4.24
CA ARG A 144 5.20 6.15 5.31
C ARG A 144 4.41 5.90 6.60
N ILE A 145 3.11 5.64 6.49
CA ILE A 145 2.25 5.31 7.63
C ILE A 145 2.73 4.00 8.28
N TYR A 146 3.00 2.98 7.46
CA TYR A 146 3.51 1.70 7.94
C TYR A 146 4.85 1.85 8.66
N LEU A 147 5.79 2.60 8.09
CA LEU A 147 7.09 2.90 8.70
C LEU A 147 6.93 3.63 10.04
N CYS A 148 6.05 4.64 10.12
CA CYS A 148 5.76 5.35 11.37
C CYS A 148 5.24 4.41 12.46
N SER A 149 4.44 3.40 12.10
CA SER A 149 3.87 2.44 13.06
C SER A 149 4.92 1.55 13.72
N LEU A 150 6.15 1.49 13.20
CA LEU A 150 7.24 0.72 13.80
C LEU A 150 7.93 1.46 14.95
N VAL A 151 7.78 2.78 15.05
CA VAL A 151 8.46 3.59 16.06
C VAL A 151 7.93 3.26 17.46
N PRO A 152 8.81 3.08 18.47
CA PRO A 152 8.38 2.90 19.85
C PRO A 152 7.49 4.06 20.33
N GLY A 153 6.40 3.75 21.00
CA GLY A 153 5.43 4.76 21.45
C GLY A 153 4.62 5.38 20.31
N PHE A 154 4.47 4.68 19.18
CA PHE A 154 3.62 5.13 18.08
C PHE A 154 2.20 5.45 18.55
N ASP A 155 1.73 6.64 18.18
CA ASP A 155 0.37 7.09 18.44
C ASP A 155 -0.29 7.52 17.12
N ARG A 156 -1.39 6.86 16.76
CA ARG A 156 -2.17 7.16 15.55
C ARG A 156 -2.82 8.54 15.55
N HIS A 157 -2.91 9.20 16.71
CA HIS A 157 -3.47 10.55 16.86
C HIS A 157 -2.43 11.66 16.63
N GLN A 158 -1.15 11.31 16.42
CA GLN A 158 -0.13 12.30 16.13
C GLN A 158 -0.48 13.10 14.86
N PRO A 159 -0.31 14.43 14.87
CA PRO A 159 -0.66 15.30 13.74
C PRO A 159 0.01 14.85 12.42
N GLN A 160 1.25 14.37 12.48
CA GLN A 160 1.99 13.90 11.30
C GLN A 160 1.35 12.65 10.68
N VAL A 161 0.87 11.71 11.50
CA VAL A 161 0.18 10.50 11.02
C VAL A 161 -1.17 10.87 10.40
N MET A 162 -1.89 11.78 11.03
CA MET A 162 -3.17 12.27 10.52
C MET A 162 -3.00 13.05 9.20
N GLU A 163 -1.94 13.83 9.06
CA GLU A 163 -1.61 14.51 7.78
C GLU A 163 -1.30 13.51 6.67
N LEU A 164 -0.49 12.49 6.94
CA LEU A 164 -0.21 11.41 5.99
C LEU A 164 -1.48 10.66 5.58
N LEU A 165 -2.36 10.37 6.54
CA LEU A 165 -3.64 9.72 6.27
C LEU A 165 -4.56 10.59 5.40
N ASN A 166 -4.57 11.91 5.62
CA ASN A 166 -5.34 12.83 4.79
C ASN A 166 -4.77 12.91 3.36
N LYS A 167 -3.44 12.99 3.21
CA LYS A 167 -2.78 12.95 1.89
C LYS A 167 -3.10 11.65 1.15
N LEU A 168 -3.02 10.51 1.85
CA LEU A 168 -3.41 9.21 1.31
C LEU A 168 -4.88 9.23 0.85
N THR A 169 -5.79 9.77 1.67
CA THR A 169 -7.22 9.82 1.35
C THR A 169 -7.47 10.63 0.08
N HIS A 170 -6.90 11.83 -0.04
CA HIS A 170 -7.03 12.67 -1.23
C HIS A 170 -6.42 12.02 -2.48
N CYS A 171 -5.32 11.31 -2.32
CA CYS A 171 -4.74 10.53 -3.41
C CYS A 171 -5.71 9.44 -3.90
N LEU A 172 -6.28 8.68 -2.97
CA LEU A 172 -7.25 7.62 -3.28
C LEU A 172 -8.56 8.17 -3.88
N GLU A 173 -9.01 9.38 -3.49
CA GLU A 173 -10.21 10.02 -4.05
C GLU A 173 -10.12 10.23 -5.55
N SER A 174 -8.93 10.49 -6.08
CA SER A 174 -8.71 10.71 -7.52
C SER A 174 -8.68 9.41 -8.33
N ILE A 175 -8.50 8.24 -7.70
CA ILE A 175 -8.50 6.94 -8.39
C ILE A 175 -9.94 6.51 -8.72
N PRO A 176 -10.24 6.05 -9.94
CA PRO A 176 -11.58 5.62 -10.33
C PRO A 176 -12.14 4.51 -9.42
N ALA A 177 -13.37 4.71 -8.95
CA ALA A 177 -14.08 3.83 -8.02
C ALA A 177 -15.01 2.84 -8.74
N GLY A 178 -15.52 1.88 -7.98
CA GLY A 178 -16.57 0.97 -8.42
C GLY A 178 -16.08 -0.38 -8.93
N PRO A 179 -16.98 -1.25 -9.42
CA PRO A 179 -16.66 -2.62 -9.81
C PRO A 179 -15.58 -2.71 -10.90
N ASP A 180 -15.56 -1.74 -11.82
CA ASP A 180 -14.58 -1.61 -12.89
C ASP A 180 -13.42 -0.66 -12.52
N GLY A 181 -13.39 -0.16 -11.28
CA GLY A 181 -12.34 0.69 -10.74
C GLY A 181 -11.14 -0.11 -10.22
N PHE A 182 -10.25 0.59 -9.51
CA PHE A 182 -8.96 0.04 -9.08
C PHE A 182 -8.89 -0.25 -7.57
N ASP A 183 -9.99 -0.06 -6.83
CA ASP A 183 -10.00 -0.23 -5.36
C ASP A 183 -9.51 -1.62 -4.91
N ARG A 184 -9.81 -2.68 -5.68
CA ARG A 184 -9.42 -4.05 -5.35
C ARG A 184 -7.92 -4.33 -5.48
N SER A 185 -7.18 -3.53 -6.24
CA SER A 185 -5.72 -3.61 -6.33
C SER A 185 -5.00 -2.83 -5.22
N LEU A 186 -5.75 -2.04 -4.44
CA LEU A 186 -5.25 -1.17 -3.39
C LEU A 186 -5.52 -1.71 -1.97
N VAL A 187 -5.83 -3.00 -1.84
CA VAL A 187 -6.23 -3.63 -0.57
C VAL A 187 -5.22 -3.37 0.54
N TRP A 188 -3.93 -3.52 0.26
CA TRP A 188 -2.86 -3.26 1.23
C TRP A 188 -2.85 -1.77 1.65
N VAL A 189 -3.00 -0.87 0.70
CA VAL A 189 -3.04 0.58 0.95
C VAL A 189 -4.22 0.95 1.86
N TYR A 190 -5.40 0.40 1.57
CA TYR A 190 -6.59 0.57 2.42
C TYR A 190 -6.42 -0.02 3.81
N LEU A 191 -5.78 -1.19 3.92
CA LEU A 191 -5.49 -1.82 5.20
C LEU A 191 -4.59 -0.92 6.07
N ILE A 192 -3.49 -0.44 5.51
CA ILE A 192 -2.55 0.41 6.23
C ILE A 192 -3.21 1.74 6.62
N GLY A 193 -3.88 2.43 5.70
CA GLY A 193 -4.62 3.66 6.02
C GLY A 193 -5.72 3.44 7.07
N GLY A 194 -6.51 2.38 6.91
CA GLY A 194 -7.56 2.01 7.84
C GLY A 194 -7.03 1.61 9.22
N SER A 195 -5.82 1.05 9.29
CA SER A 195 -5.19 0.63 10.55
C SER A 195 -4.89 1.80 11.50
N VAL A 196 -4.71 3.01 10.97
CA VAL A 196 -4.46 4.23 11.75
C VAL A 196 -5.65 5.19 11.78
N ALA A 197 -6.70 4.90 11.02
CA ALA A 197 -7.89 5.74 10.95
C ALA A 197 -8.60 5.82 12.31
N THR A 198 -9.03 7.04 12.64
CA THR A 198 -9.78 7.34 13.89
C THR A 198 -11.26 7.56 13.57
N SER A 199 -12.13 7.38 14.57
CA SER A 199 -13.57 7.58 14.41
C SER A 199 -13.88 8.97 13.87
N GLY A 200 -14.75 9.04 12.84
CA GLY A 200 -15.12 10.30 12.19
C GLY A 200 -14.07 10.90 11.25
N SER A 201 -12.89 10.27 11.07
CA SER A 201 -11.87 10.75 10.12
C SER A 201 -12.36 10.83 8.69
N LEU A 202 -11.69 11.65 7.86
CA LEU A 202 -11.95 11.75 6.43
C LEU A 202 -11.83 10.37 5.77
N PHE A 203 -10.78 9.61 6.11
CA PHE A 203 -10.53 8.28 5.58
C PHE A 203 -11.71 7.32 5.82
N MET A 204 -12.28 7.27 7.03
CA MET A 204 -13.39 6.35 7.32
C MET A 204 -14.65 6.69 6.49
N ARG A 205 -14.97 7.97 6.33
CA ARG A 205 -16.09 8.40 5.48
C ARG A 205 -15.86 8.05 4.02
N PHE A 206 -14.68 8.36 3.52
CA PHE A 206 -14.24 8.02 2.18
C PHE A 206 -14.30 6.50 1.94
N PHE A 207 -13.73 5.69 2.85
CA PHE A 207 -13.72 4.23 2.73
C PHE A 207 -15.14 3.64 2.68
N LYS A 208 -16.06 4.12 3.52
CA LYS A 208 -17.48 3.72 3.48
C LYS A 208 -18.11 4.02 2.12
N SER A 209 -17.81 5.17 1.53
CA SER A 209 -18.26 5.52 0.18
C SER A 209 -17.71 4.56 -0.88
N ARG A 210 -16.43 4.18 -0.80
CA ARG A 210 -15.80 3.21 -1.69
C ARG A 210 -16.42 1.82 -1.59
N CYS A 211 -16.66 1.34 -0.37
CA CYS A 211 -17.37 0.07 -0.16
C CYS A 211 -18.78 0.10 -0.78
N SER A 212 -19.49 1.21 -0.64
CA SER A 212 -20.82 1.37 -1.24
C SER A 212 -20.76 1.39 -2.78
N ALA A 213 -19.76 2.03 -3.36
CA ALA A 213 -19.55 2.09 -4.80
C ALA A 213 -19.19 0.73 -5.42
N LEU A 214 -18.47 -0.12 -4.67
CA LEU A 214 -18.14 -1.48 -5.09
C LEU A 214 -19.33 -2.44 -5.02
N GLY A 215 -20.34 -2.16 -4.19
CA GLY A 215 -21.49 -3.03 -3.99
C GLY A 215 -21.09 -4.45 -3.59
N GLU A 216 -21.70 -5.47 -4.22
CA GLU A 216 -21.41 -6.89 -3.93
C GLU A 216 -19.96 -7.28 -4.21
N ALA A 217 -19.31 -6.67 -5.19
CA ALA A 217 -17.90 -6.93 -5.49
C ALA A 217 -16.97 -6.55 -4.33
N GLY A 218 -17.36 -5.57 -3.51
CA GLY A 218 -16.62 -5.17 -2.30
C GLY A 218 -16.71 -6.17 -1.15
N ALA A 219 -17.69 -7.08 -1.15
CA ALA A 219 -17.83 -8.11 -0.11
C ALA A 219 -16.97 -9.36 -0.38
N CYS A 220 -16.39 -9.49 -1.57
CA CYS A 220 -15.68 -10.68 -2.03
C CYS A 220 -14.15 -10.51 -2.02
N GLY A 221 -13.42 -11.64 -2.04
CA GLY A 221 -11.97 -11.69 -2.19
C GLY A 221 -11.20 -10.96 -1.08
N SER A 222 -10.02 -10.48 -1.42
CA SER A 222 -9.12 -9.77 -0.48
C SER A 222 -9.73 -8.47 0.02
N PHE A 223 -10.47 -7.73 -0.83
CA PHE A 223 -11.11 -6.49 -0.43
C PHE A 223 -12.18 -6.74 0.66
N GLY A 224 -13.05 -7.72 0.49
CA GLY A 224 -14.07 -8.06 1.50
C GLY A 224 -13.47 -8.57 2.82
N ARG A 225 -12.35 -9.32 2.75
CA ARG A 225 -11.61 -9.75 3.95
C ARG A 225 -11.01 -8.56 4.68
N MET A 226 -10.37 -7.64 3.97
CA MET A 226 -9.80 -6.40 4.52
C MET A 226 -10.89 -5.54 5.16
N THR A 227 -12.02 -5.34 4.50
CA THR A 227 -13.17 -4.60 5.05
C THR A 227 -13.66 -5.20 6.37
N ARG A 228 -13.69 -6.52 6.47
CA ARG A 228 -14.08 -7.22 7.72
C ARG A 228 -13.07 -7.00 8.82
N ILE A 229 -11.75 -7.08 8.52
CA ILE A 229 -10.70 -6.80 9.51
C ILE A 229 -10.84 -5.37 10.04
N LEU A 230 -10.95 -4.38 9.15
CA LEU A 230 -11.08 -2.98 9.55
C LEU A 230 -12.36 -2.72 10.34
N GLY A 231 -13.47 -3.35 9.98
CA GLY A 231 -14.73 -3.23 10.73
C GLY A 231 -14.60 -3.70 12.17
N ILE A 232 -13.97 -4.87 12.39
CA ILE A 232 -13.72 -5.39 13.75
C ILE A 232 -12.71 -4.52 14.49
N LEU A 233 -11.63 -4.10 13.83
CA LEU A 233 -10.61 -3.21 14.42
C LEU A 233 -11.24 -1.92 14.94
N TRP A 234 -12.05 -1.27 14.11
CA TRP A 234 -12.68 0.00 14.49
C TRP A 234 -13.72 -0.19 15.61
N GLY A 235 -14.54 -1.26 15.55
CA GLY A 235 -15.48 -1.58 16.63
C GLY A 235 -14.79 -1.80 17.97
N LYS A 236 -13.73 -2.64 18.01
CA LYS A 236 -12.97 -2.86 19.24
C LYS A 236 -12.33 -1.57 19.81
N ARG A 237 -11.90 -0.67 18.93
CA ARG A 237 -11.30 0.61 19.34
C ARG A 237 -12.32 1.59 19.93
N GLU A 238 -13.57 1.54 19.52
CA GLU A 238 -14.65 2.29 20.17
C GLU A 238 -14.85 1.82 21.64
N ASP A 239 -14.53 0.56 21.92
CA ASP A 239 -14.54 -0.02 23.26
C ASP A 239 -13.21 0.19 24.03
N GLY A 240 -12.28 1.00 23.51
CA GLY A 240 -11.01 1.34 24.17
C GLY A 240 -9.87 0.34 23.96
N TRP A 241 -10.01 -0.61 23.01
CA TRP A 241 -8.93 -1.55 22.70
C TRP A 241 -7.86 -0.92 21.79
N GLU A 242 -6.58 -1.14 22.11
CA GLU A 242 -5.45 -0.48 21.44
C GLU A 242 -4.68 -1.39 20.46
N GLY A 243 -5.12 -2.62 20.27
CA GLY A 243 -4.45 -3.57 19.36
C GLY A 243 -4.52 -3.17 17.89
N GLY A 244 -3.75 -3.89 17.09
CA GLY A 244 -3.61 -3.72 15.65
C GLY A 244 -4.50 -4.67 14.84
N TRP A 245 -4.46 -4.52 13.53
CA TRP A 245 -5.22 -5.38 12.62
C TRP A 245 -4.69 -6.83 12.60
N ARG A 246 -3.39 -7.06 12.90
CA ARG A 246 -2.84 -8.42 13.03
C ARG A 246 -3.41 -9.13 14.25
N ASP A 247 -3.60 -8.44 15.38
CA ASP A 247 -4.24 -9.00 16.57
C ASP A 247 -5.72 -9.38 16.29
N VAL A 248 -6.38 -8.63 15.39
CA VAL A 248 -7.71 -9.02 14.91
C VAL A 248 -7.65 -10.30 14.10
N MET A 249 -6.68 -10.46 13.22
CA MET A 249 -6.53 -11.69 12.42
C MET A 249 -6.22 -12.88 13.30
N GLU A 250 -5.26 -12.76 14.21
CA GLU A 250 -4.86 -13.81 15.16
C GLU A 250 -6.03 -14.23 16.06
N GLY A 251 -6.72 -13.27 16.67
CA GLY A 251 -7.86 -13.53 17.54
C GLY A 251 -9.05 -14.19 16.85
N ASN A 252 -9.12 -14.15 15.52
CA ASN A 252 -10.14 -14.84 14.71
C ASN A 252 -9.58 -16.09 14.02
N SER A 253 -8.34 -16.47 14.26
CA SER A 253 -7.65 -17.58 13.58
C SER A 253 -7.68 -17.44 12.05
N TRP A 254 -7.50 -16.21 11.57
CA TRP A 254 -7.49 -15.93 10.13
C TRP A 254 -6.07 -16.00 9.60
N ASP A 255 -5.84 -16.99 8.74
CA ASP A 255 -4.55 -17.22 8.07
C ASP A 255 -4.74 -17.04 6.55
N PHE A 256 -4.74 -15.80 6.09
CA PHE A 256 -4.81 -15.45 4.67
C PHE A 256 -4.05 -14.17 4.36
N LEU A 257 -3.58 -14.06 3.14
CA LEU A 257 -2.96 -12.85 2.62
C LEU A 257 -4.01 -11.93 1.97
N LEU A 258 -3.82 -10.63 2.11
CA LEU A 258 -4.61 -9.57 1.47
C LEU A 258 -3.83 -9.00 0.29
N ILE A 259 -3.89 -9.68 -0.83
CA ILE A 259 -3.14 -9.39 -2.04
C ILE A 259 -4.08 -9.24 -3.23
#